data_2236852941610c8ac9952f5241c24799
#
_entry.id   2236852941610c8ac9952f5241c24799
#
_cell.length_a   1.000
_cell.length_b   1.000
_cell.length_c   1.000
_cell.angle_alpha   90.00
_cell.angle_beta   90.00
_cell.angle_gamma   90.00
#
_symmetry.space_group_name_H-M   'P 1'
#
loop_
_entity.id
_entity.type
_entity.pdbx_description
1 polymer ?
#
loop_
_entity_poly.entity_id
_entity_poly.type
_entity_poly.pdbx_seq_one_letter_code
_entity_poly.pdbx_strand_id
1 'polypeptide(L)'
;MSVIREADVIASVADALQYISYYHTPDFIRAMGRAYEVEQSPSARDAIAQILTNSRMCAEGHRPICQDTGIVVVFVQVGMGVTWDAERDLEAMINEGVRRAYMNPDNKLRASIVADPAFKRGNTKDNTPAVIHTEFVPGDKVGITVAAKGGGSENKSMFAMLNPSDSVADWVLEVVPEMGAGWCPPGMLGIGIGGSAEKAMLLAKKSLMDPIDIGDLIARGPKTPLEEMRLEIYRRVNALGIGAQGLGGLTTVLDVKVLDYPTHAASLPVAVIPNCAATRHIHFTLDGSGPALLEPPDLDLWPKVQWQADAAARRVNLDGLSQREIAAWKPGERLLLSGKLLTGRDAAHKRICALLDAGKPLPEGLDFTGRVIYYVGPVDPVGAEVVGPAGPTTANRMDRFTDTMLGKSGLLAMVGKAERGPETVASIAKHRSAYLIAVGGAAFLVSNAIRGSRVVAFPELGMEAVYEFDVKDMPVTVAVSADGDSVHESGPKKWAGKFAGIPLRVE
;
A
#
# COMPACT_ATOMS: atom_id res chain seq x y z
N MET A 1 34.89 -14.85 16.55
CA MET A 1 34.69 -13.65 15.73
C MET A 1 34.12 -14.11 14.40
N SER A 2 32.93 -13.68 14.09
CA SER A 2 32.31 -14.00 12.83
C SER A 2 32.89 -13.17 11.70
N VAL A 3 33.22 -13.82 10.57
CA VAL A 3 33.70 -13.16 9.36
C VAL A 3 32.53 -13.05 8.40
N ILE A 4 32.04 -11.85 8.18
CA ILE A 4 30.91 -11.60 7.27
C ILE A 4 31.46 -11.29 5.88
N ARG A 5 31.06 -12.10 4.90
CA ARG A 5 31.52 -11.96 3.52
C ARG A 5 30.61 -11.03 2.74
N GLU A 6 31.19 -10.23 1.86
CA GLU A 6 30.47 -9.35 0.95
C GLU A 6 29.37 -10.09 0.17
N ALA A 7 29.71 -11.25 -0.39
CA ALA A 7 28.77 -12.06 -1.18
C ALA A 7 27.54 -12.51 -0.36
N ASP A 8 27.72 -12.79 0.93
CA ASP A 8 26.61 -13.23 1.81
C ASP A 8 25.64 -12.08 2.09
N VAL A 9 26.15 -10.86 2.32
CA VAL A 9 25.29 -9.67 2.49
C VAL A 9 24.48 -9.39 1.23
N ILE A 10 25.15 -9.37 0.07
CA ILE A 10 24.50 -9.08 -1.22
C ILE A 10 23.42 -10.11 -1.54
N ALA A 11 23.74 -11.41 -1.41
CA ALA A 11 22.78 -12.49 -1.67
C ALA A 11 21.59 -12.42 -0.72
N SER A 12 21.83 -12.26 0.59
CA SER A 12 20.79 -12.23 1.60
C SER A 12 19.82 -11.04 1.40
N VAL A 13 20.33 -9.85 1.05
CA VAL A 13 19.47 -8.68 0.77
C VAL A 13 18.67 -8.90 -0.51
N ALA A 14 19.27 -9.46 -1.56
CA ALA A 14 18.57 -9.75 -2.80
C ALA A 14 17.45 -10.77 -2.60
N ASP A 15 17.72 -11.86 -1.91
CA ASP A 15 16.76 -12.91 -1.61
C ASP A 15 15.65 -12.39 -0.67
N ALA A 16 16.00 -11.60 0.34
CA ALA A 16 15.04 -11.00 1.26
C ALA A 16 14.04 -10.09 0.52
N LEU A 17 14.49 -9.26 -0.42
CA LEU A 17 13.60 -8.38 -1.19
C LEU A 17 12.70 -9.16 -2.15
N GLN A 18 13.19 -10.23 -2.75
CA GLN A 18 12.37 -11.14 -3.53
C GLN A 18 11.34 -11.83 -2.64
N TYR A 19 11.75 -12.40 -1.52
CA TYR A 19 10.91 -13.08 -0.53
C TYR A 19 9.74 -12.19 -0.07
N ILE A 20 10.03 -10.98 0.43
CA ILE A 20 8.99 -10.08 0.94
C ILE A 20 8.11 -9.49 -0.16
N SER A 21 8.51 -9.59 -1.42
CA SER A 21 7.68 -9.11 -2.52
C SER A 21 6.42 -9.94 -2.71
N TYR A 22 6.45 -11.23 -2.35
CA TYR A 22 5.35 -12.17 -2.54
C TYR A 22 4.91 -12.93 -1.28
N TYR A 23 5.67 -12.91 -0.19
CA TYR A 23 5.25 -13.47 1.09
C TYR A 23 4.91 -12.38 2.09
N HIS A 24 3.72 -12.44 2.68
CA HIS A 24 3.43 -11.77 3.94
C HIS A 24 3.97 -12.56 5.12
N THR A 25 4.23 -11.85 6.23
CA THR A 25 4.63 -12.51 7.47
C THR A 25 3.49 -13.34 8.07
N PRO A 26 3.78 -14.45 8.77
CA PRO A 26 2.75 -15.32 9.38
C PRO A 26 1.80 -14.59 10.34
N ASP A 27 2.30 -13.64 11.11
CA ASP A 27 1.52 -12.82 12.04
C ASP A 27 0.53 -11.91 11.31
N PHE A 28 0.94 -11.31 10.17
CA PHE A 28 0.03 -10.52 9.33
C PHE A 28 -1.09 -11.39 8.74
N ILE A 29 -0.77 -12.58 8.22
CA ILE A 29 -1.76 -13.49 7.64
C ILE A 29 -2.81 -13.87 8.69
N ARG A 30 -2.37 -14.23 9.90
CA ARG A 30 -3.27 -14.55 11.02
C ARG A 30 -4.10 -13.34 11.45
N ALA A 31 -3.51 -12.16 11.56
CA ALA A 31 -4.24 -10.94 11.95
C ALA A 31 -5.29 -10.54 10.91
N MET A 32 -4.96 -10.63 9.62
CA MET A 32 -5.90 -10.35 8.52
C MET A 32 -7.00 -11.40 8.46
N GLY A 33 -6.70 -12.67 8.73
CA GLY A 33 -7.70 -13.75 8.84
C GLY A 33 -8.71 -13.46 9.96
N ARG A 34 -8.25 -13.10 11.16
CA ARG A 34 -9.14 -12.69 12.27
C ARG A 34 -9.98 -11.47 11.92
N ALA A 35 -9.38 -10.46 11.25
CA ALA A 35 -10.13 -9.30 10.79
C ALA A 35 -11.25 -9.68 9.82
N TYR A 36 -11.02 -10.63 8.92
CA TYR A 36 -12.04 -11.15 8.00
C TYR A 36 -13.20 -11.84 8.75
N GLU A 37 -12.90 -12.62 9.78
CA GLU A 37 -13.89 -13.38 10.55
C GLU A 37 -14.87 -12.46 11.28
N VAL A 38 -14.37 -11.35 11.85
CA VAL A 38 -15.17 -10.42 12.65
C VAL A 38 -15.83 -9.32 11.85
N GLU A 39 -15.37 -9.07 10.62
CA GLU A 39 -15.85 -7.95 9.82
C GLU A 39 -17.33 -8.14 9.41
N GLN A 40 -18.14 -7.14 9.70
CA GLN A 40 -19.58 -7.13 9.44
C GLN A 40 -19.97 -6.22 8.27
N SER A 41 -19.10 -5.28 7.87
CA SER A 41 -19.32 -4.45 6.70
C SER A 41 -19.13 -5.27 5.41
N PRO A 42 -20.16 -5.42 4.57
CA PRO A 42 -20.03 -6.23 3.35
C PRO A 42 -18.90 -5.75 2.43
N SER A 43 -18.73 -4.43 2.27
CA SER A 43 -17.68 -3.85 1.41
C SER A 43 -16.29 -4.03 2.01
N ALA A 44 -16.13 -3.83 3.32
CA ALA A 44 -14.85 -4.04 4.01
C ALA A 44 -14.46 -5.52 4.03
N ARG A 45 -15.40 -6.42 4.28
CA ARG A 45 -15.19 -7.87 4.28
C ARG A 45 -14.77 -8.38 2.89
N ASP A 46 -15.41 -7.88 1.84
CA ASP A 46 -15.03 -8.18 0.46
C ASP A 46 -13.60 -7.71 0.14
N ALA A 47 -13.23 -6.50 0.57
CA ALA A 47 -11.88 -5.99 0.41
C ALA A 47 -10.83 -6.85 1.15
N ILE A 48 -11.11 -7.27 2.39
CA ILE A 48 -10.23 -8.17 3.15
C ILE A 48 -10.10 -9.53 2.46
N ALA A 49 -11.20 -10.07 1.93
CA ALA A 49 -11.18 -11.32 1.17
C ALA A 49 -10.30 -11.22 -0.09
N GLN A 50 -10.36 -10.10 -0.82
CA GLN A 50 -9.49 -9.85 -1.97
C GLN A 50 -8.02 -9.78 -1.56
N ILE A 51 -7.68 -9.12 -0.44
CA ILE A 51 -6.31 -9.02 0.08
C ILE A 51 -5.78 -10.40 0.47
N LEU A 52 -6.54 -11.21 1.21
CA LEU A 52 -6.15 -12.56 1.62
C LEU A 52 -5.95 -13.49 0.42
N THR A 53 -6.87 -13.45 -0.54
CA THR A 53 -6.77 -14.23 -1.78
C THR A 53 -5.55 -13.81 -2.60
N ASN A 54 -5.33 -12.51 -2.76
CA ASN A 54 -4.14 -11.98 -3.43
C ASN A 54 -2.85 -12.41 -2.74
N SER A 55 -2.82 -12.35 -1.41
CA SER A 55 -1.67 -12.76 -0.60
C SER A 55 -1.29 -14.22 -0.86
N ARG A 56 -2.28 -15.13 -0.86
CA ARG A 56 -2.07 -16.55 -1.17
C ARG A 56 -1.62 -16.76 -2.62
N MET A 57 -2.28 -16.12 -3.57
CA MET A 57 -1.91 -16.20 -5.00
C MET A 57 -0.47 -15.73 -5.24
N CYS A 58 -0.04 -14.67 -4.54
CA CYS A 58 1.33 -14.16 -4.64
C CYS A 58 2.34 -15.15 -4.05
N ALA A 59 2.01 -15.78 -2.92
CA ALA A 59 2.84 -16.80 -2.30
C ALA A 59 3.00 -18.06 -3.19
N GLU A 60 1.93 -18.48 -3.87
CA GLU A 60 1.93 -19.61 -4.80
C GLU A 60 2.62 -19.30 -6.13
N GLY A 61 2.39 -18.08 -6.66
CA GLY A 61 2.88 -17.67 -7.99
C GLY A 61 4.19 -16.88 -7.96
N HIS A 62 4.76 -16.58 -6.80
CA HIS A 62 5.95 -15.75 -6.59
C HIS A 62 5.88 -14.41 -7.34
N ARG A 63 4.68 -13.74 -7.29
CA ARG A 63 4.47 -12.44 -7.92
C ARG A 63 4.19 -11.35 -6.89
N PRO A 64 4.60 -10.09 -7.17
CA PRO A 64 4.48 -9.01 -6.19
C PRO A 64 3.05 -8.80 -5.66
N ILE A 65 2.92 -8.72 -4.34
CA ILE A 65 1.67 -8.45 -3.62
C ILE A 65 1.04 -7.13 -4.07
N CYS A 66 1.88 -6.15 -4.40
CA CYS A 66 1.48 -4.83 -4.84
C CYS A 66 2.30 -4.38 -6.04
N GLN A 67 1.70 -3.62 -6.96
CA GLN A 67 2.41 -2.99 -8.07
C GLN A 67 3.41 -1.92 -7.61
N ASP A 68 3.19 -1.31 -6.43
CA ASP A 68 4.17 -0.46 -5.76
C ASP A 68 5.12 -1.32 -4.95
N THR A 69 6.26 -1.67 -5.53
CA THR A 69 7.26 -2.54 -4.90
C THR A 69 8.13 -1.82 -3.87
N GLY A 70 7.90 -0.51 -3.70
CA GLY A 70 8.29 0.25 -2.51
C GLY A 70 9.66 0.91 -2.56
N ILE A 71 9.92 1.73 -1.53
CA ILE A 71 11.24 2.23 -1.15
C ILE A 71 11.86 1.18 -0.24
N VAL A 72 13.07 0.75 -0.53
CA VAL A 72 13.79 -0.18 0.35
C VAL A 72 14.33 0.57 1.56
N VAL A 73 13.97 0.09 2.75
CA VAL A 73 14.48 0.58 4.04
C VAL A 73 15.16 -0.58 4.74
N VAL A 74 16.39 -0.36 5.20
CA VAL A 74 17.20 -1.40 5.84
C VAL A 74 17.67 -0.90 7.21
N PHE A 75 17.40 -1.69 8.25
CA PHE A 75 17.97 -1.48 9.58
C PHE A 75 19.05 -2.52 9.80
N VAL A 76 20.27 -2.07 10.11
CA VAL A 76 21.42 -2.94 10.32
C VAL A 76 21.95 -2.77 11.74
N GLN A 77 22.04 -3.89 12.44
CA GLN A 77 22.70 -3.98 13.75
C GLN A 77 24.05 -4.70 13.57
N VAL A 78 25.13 -3.94 13.69
CA VAL A 78 26.49 -4.46 13.53
C VAL A 78 27.08 -4.77 14.88
N GLY A 79 27.37 -6.05 15.13
CA GLY A 79 28.09 -6.50 16.32
C GLY A 79 29.51 -5.93 16.36
N MET A 80 29.93 -5.38 17.53
CA MET A 80 31.26 -4.75 17.72
C MET A 80 32.43 -5.73 17.49
N GLY A 81 32.16 -7.04 17.52
CA GLY A 81 33.17 -8.10 17.27
C GLY A 81 33.16 -8.66 15.86
N VAL A 82 32.41 -8.05 14.92
CA VAL A 82 32.32 -8.51 13.52
C VAL A 82 33.62 -8.18 12.78
N THR A 83 34.07 -9.10 11.96
CA THR A 83 35.14 -8.90 10.97
C THR A 83 34.53 -8.99 9.58
N TRP A 84 35.00 -8.16 8.66
CA TRP A 84 34.50 -8.12 7.28
C TRP A 84 35.49 -8.70 6.30
N ASP A 85 35.01 -9.57 5.41
CA ASP A 85 35.71 -10.03 4.20
C ASP A 85 34.97 -9.39 3.01
N ALA A 86 35.32 -8.13 2.75
CA ALA A 86 34.62 -7.29 1.78
C ALA A 86 35.55 -6.22 1.20
N GLU A 87 35.37 -5.93 -0.08
CA GLU A 87 36.02 -4.82 -0.77
C GLU A 87 35.11 -3.56 -0.78
N ARG A 88 33.80 -3.75 -0.75
CA ARG A 88 32.78 -2.69 -0.72
C ARG A 88 32.44 -2.31 0.71
N ASP A 89 31.99 -1.08 0.88
CA ASP A 89 31.35 -0.66 2.13
C ASP A 89 29.95 -1.28 2.28
N LEU A 90 29.38 -1.21 3.49
CA LEU A 90 28.11 -1.81 3.82
C LEU A 90 26.95 -1.27 2.97
N GLU A 91 26.94 0.03 2.68
CA GLU A 91 25.89 0.65 1.85
C GLU A 91 25.97 0.16 0.41
N ALA A 92 27.15 0.05 -0.14
CA ALA A 92 27.38 -0.46 -1.50
C ALA A 92 26.97 -1.96 -1.62
N MET A 93 27.26 -2.77 -0.61
CA MET A 93 26.82 -4.18 -0.57
C MET A 93 25.30 -4.30 -0.55
N ILE A 94 24.63 -3.53 0.32
CA ILE A 94 23.16 -3.52 0.41
C ILE A 94 22.55 -3.04 -0.91
N ASN A 95 23.05 -1.94 -1.50
CA ASN A 95 22.53 -1.42 -2.75
C ASN A 95 22.74 -2.39 -3.92
N GLU A 96 23.83 -3.16 -3.95
CA GLU A 96 24.01 -4.21 -4.95
C GLU A 96 22.97 -5.33 -4.78
N GLY A 97 22.64 -5.71 -3.54
CA GLY A 97 21.53 -6.64 -3.25
C GLY A 97 20.18 -6.11 -3.74
N VAL A 98 19.89 -4.82 -3.51
CA VAL A 98 18.68 -4.15 -4.02
C VAL A 98 18.63 -4.20 -5.53
N ARG A 99 19.73 -3.82 -6.21
CA ARG A 99 19.82 -3.84 -7.68
C ARG A 99 19.54 -5.23 -8.23
N ARG A 100 20.15 -6.28 -7.65
CA ARG A 100 19.91 -7.67 -8.08
C ARG A 100 18.45 -8.07 -7.91
N ALA A 101 17.83 -7.74 -6.79
CA ALA A 101 16.43 -8.05 -6.54
C ALA A 101 15.49 -7.40 -7.56
N TYR A 102 15.68 -6.10 -7.83
CA TYR A 102 14.78 -5.36 -8.73
C TYR A 102 15.02 -5.64 -10.22
N MET A 103 16.19 -6.15 -10.56
CA MET A 103 16.57 -6.53 -11.93
C MET A 103 16.39 -8.04 -12.20
N ASN A 104 15.89 -8.81 -11.23
CA ASN A 104 15.67 -10.25 -11.39
C ASN A 104 14.66 -10.52 -12.53
N PRO A 105 15.01 -11.26 -13.58
CA PRO A 105 14.15 -11.49 -14.73
C PRO A 105 12.95 -12.40 -14.42
N ASP A 106 13.08 -13.29 -13.43
CA ASP A 106 12.04 -14.27 -13.07
C ASP A 106 10.90 -13.65 -12.27
N ASN A 107 11.22 -12.59 -11.50
CA ASN A 107 10.23 -11.78 -10.77
C ASN A 107 10.69 -10.33 -10.75
N LYS A 108 10.54 -9.66 -11.89
CA LYS A 108 10.94 -8.28 -12.04
C LYS A 108 10.10 -7.36 -11.16
N LEU A 109 10.76 -6.61 -10.26
CA LEU A 109 10.14 -5.64 -9.41
C LEU A 109 10.14 -4.26 -10.10
N ARG A 110 9.14 -3.43 -9.78
CA ARG A 110 9.02 -2.10 -10.38
C ARG A 110 9.89 -1.09 -9.65
N ALA A 111 10.98 -0.63 -10.26
CA ALA A 111 11.79 0.46 -9.73
C ALA A 111 10.98 1.75 -9.62
N SER A 112 11.00 2.38 -8.45
CA SER A 112 10.21 3.57 -8.12
C SER A 112 11.05 4.74 -7.60
N ILE A 113 12.35 4.51 -7.35
CA ILE A 113 13.27 5.55 -6.89
C ILE A 113 13.58 6.52 -8.02
N VAL A 114 13.56 7.80 -7.70
CA VAL A 114 13.90 8.87 -8.63
C VAL A 114 15.11 9.66 -8.10
N ALA A 115 16.09 9.86 -8.96
CA ALA A 115 17.16 10.81 -8.73
C ALA A 115 16.62 12.24 -8.90
N ASP A 116 17.37 13.22 -8.39
CA ASP A 116 17.01 14.64 -8.44
C ASP A 116 15.56 14.91 -7.99
N PRO A 117 15.19 14.57 -6.74
CA PRO A 117 13.79 14.54 -6.32
C PRO A 117 13.07 15.89 -6.43
N ALA A 118 13.79 17.00 -6.36
CA ALA A 118 13.26 18.35 -6.50
C ALA A 118 13.26 18.87 -7.96
N PHE A 119 13.96 18.20 -8.89
CA PHE A 119 14.18 18.70 -10.24
C PHE A 119 13.72 17.74 -11.32
N LYS A 120 14.64 16.98 -11.94
CA LYS A 120 14.36 16.12 -13.11
C LYS A 120 13.57 14.86 -12.78
N ARG A 121 13.69 14.36 -11.54
CA ARG A 121 12.99 13.16 -11.05
C ARG A 121 13.16 11.94 -11.97
N GLY A 122 14.38 11.74 -12.49
CA GLY A 122 14.71 10.58 -13.33
C GLY A 122 14.67 9.28 -12.54
N ASN A 123 13.96 8.26 -13.03
CA ASN A 123 13.92 6.94 -12.39
C ASN A 123 15.31 6.27 -12.44
N THR A 124 15.77 5.72 -11.34
CA THR A 124 17.08 5.04 -11.23
C THR A 124 17.11 3.68 -11.92
N LYS A 125 15.95 3.10 -12.23
CA LYS A 125 15.69 1.85 -12.94
C LYS A 125 16.00 0.57 -12.16
N ASP A 126 16.82 0.63 -11.14
CA ASP A 126 17.24 -0.49 -10.29
C ASP A 126 16.78 -0.34 -8.82
N ASN A 127 16.01 0.70 -8.54
CA ASN A 127 15.46 1.05 -7.22
C ASN A 127 16.50 1.39 -6.15
N THR A 128 17.72 1.72 -6.54
CA THR A 128 18.75 2.23 -5.62
C THR A 128 18.73 3.77 -5.56
N PRO A 129 19.25 4.40 -4.48
CA PRO A 129 19.74 3.75 -3.27
C PRO A 129 18.61 3.36 -2.30
N ALA A 130 18.89 2.39 -1.42
CA ALA A 130 18.08 2.12 -0.24
C ALA A 130 18.27 3.22 0.82
N VAL A 131 17.29 3.32 1.75
CA VAL A 131 17.43 4.10 2.98
C VAL A 131 17.96 3.18 4.07
N ILE A 132 19.21 3.40 4.51
CA ILE A 132 19.93 2.49 5.41
C ILE A 132 20.17 3.17 6.75
N HIS A 133 19.84 2.46 7.83
CA HIS A 133 20.09 2.90 9.20
C HIS A 133 20.96 1.86 9.90
N THR A 134 22.13 2.27 10.37
CA THR A 134 23.09 1.38 11.03
C THR A 134 23.26 1.76 12.50
N GLU A 135 23.24 0.75 13.36
CA GLU A 135 23.57 0.88 14.77
C GLU A 135 24.59 -0.19 15.18
N PHE A 136 25.53 0.17 16.09
CA PHE A 136 26.48 -0.78 16.64
C PHE A 136 25.92 -1.37 17.93
N VAL A 137 26.05 -2.68 18.07
CA VAL A 137 25.53 -3.44 19.22
C VAL A 137 26.60 -4.38 19.78
N PRO A 138 26.51 -4.85 21.01
CA PRO A 138 27.38 -5.92 21.53
C PRO A 138 27.21 -7.21 20.72
N GLY A 139 28.27 -8.00 20.60
CA GLY A 139 28.26 -9.28 19.92
C GLY A 139 29.10 -9.31 18.65
N ASP A 140 28.99 -10.39 17.89
CA ASP A 140 29.80 -10.68 16.70
C ASP A 140 28.95 -11.14 15.50
N LYS A 141 27.68 -10.74 15.45
CA LYS A 141 26.76 -11.01 14.34
C LYS A 141 26.25 -9.71 13.72
N VAL A 142 25.71 -9.80 12.52
CA VAL A 142 25.03 -8.70 11.84
C VAL A 142 23.55 -9.02 11.73
N GLY A 143 22.71 -8.30 12.45
CA GLY A 143 21.26 -8.35 12.32
C GLY A 143 20.80 -7.40 11.21
N ILE A 144 19.99 -7.88 10.27
CA ILE A 144 19.48 -7.07 9.16
C ILE A 144 17.97 -7.20 9.10
N THR A 145 17.28 -6.07 9.09
CA THR A 145 15.85 -6.01 8.79
C THR A 145 15.68 -5.29 7.45
N VAL A 146 15.11 -5.98 6.48
CA VAL A 146 14.82 -5.43 5.15
C VAL A 146 13.32 -5.18 5.03
N ALA A 147 12.95 -3.99 4.61
CA ALA A 147 11.58 -3.62 4.35
C ALA A 147 11.41 -2.94 2.98
N ALA A 148 10.25 -3.11 2.35
CA ALA A 148 9.87 -2.41 1.13
C ALA A 148 8.59 -1.61 1.38
N LYS A 149 8.74 -0.30 1.60
CA LYS A 149 7.67 0.62 2.01
C LYS A 149 7.02 1.28 0.81
N GLY A 150 5.74 0.99 0.57
CA GLY A 150 4.99 1.59 -0.52
C GLY A 150 4.79 3.10 -0.38
N GLY A 151 4.92 3.85 -1.49
CA GLY A 151 4.79 5.31 -1.49
C GLY A 151 3.41 5.79 -1.04
N GLY A 152 2.35 5.01 -1.28
CA GLY A 152 0.99 5.37 -0.83
C GLY A 152 0.89 5.53 0.69
N SER A 153 1.48 4.60 1.44
CA SER A 153 1.51 4.69 2.91
C SER A 153 2.63 5.58 3.43
N GLU A 154 3.77 5.65 2.74
CA GLU A 154 4.86 6.55 3.13
C GLU A 154 4.41 8.02 3.10
N ASN A 155 3.68 8.41 2.06
CA ASN A 155 3.17 9.79 1.89
C ASN A 155 2.09 10.20 2.91
N LYS A 156 1.67 9.29 3.78
CA LYS A 156 0.71 9.56 4.87
C LYS A 156 1.38 9.63 6.23
N SER A 157 2.71 9.66 6.28
CA SER A 157 3.48 9.89 7.51
C SER A 157 3.19 11.28 8.06
N MET A 158 2.97 11.38 9.37
CA MET A 158 2.66 12.61 10.09
C MET A 158 3.67 12.82 11.21
N PHE A 159 3.99 14.07 11.48
CA PHE A 159 4.89 14.48 12.55
C PHE A 159 4.37 15.75 13.20
N ALA A 160 4.51 15.84 14.53
CA ALA A 160 4.28 17.06 15.27
C ALA A 160 5.30 17.22 16.41
N MET A 161 5.53 18.47 16.78
CA MET A 161 6.18 18.81 18.04
C MET A 161 5.06 19.23 19.01
N LEU A 162 4.60 18.29 19.83
CA LEU A 162 3.56 18.52 20.82
C LEU A 162 4.12 19.29 22.03
N ASN A 163 3.23 19.91 22.80
CA ASN A 163 3.62 20.38 24.12
C ASN A 163 3.75 19.20 25.09
N PRO A 164 4.64 19.24 26.09
CA PRO A 164 4.82 18.14 27.03
C PRO A 164 3.55 17.72 27.81
N SER A 165 2.54 18.60 27.87
CA SER A 165 1.24 18.32 28.48
C SER A 165 0.19 17.76 27.55
N ASP A 166 0.46 17.69 26.24
CA ASP A 166 -0.52 17.24 25.26
C ASP A 166 -0.64 15.71 25.27
N SER A 167 -1.83 15.22 24.93
CA SER A 167 -2.10 13.79 24.80
C SER A 167 -1.64 13.26 23.46
N VAL A 168 -0.68 12.35 23.45
CA VAL A 168 -0.23 11.65 22.24
C VAL A 168 -1.36 10.85 21.61
N ALA A 169 -2.17 10.16 22.42
CA ALA A 169 -3.30 9.37 21.91
C ALA A 169 -4.33 10.25 21.21
N ASP A 170 -4.66 11.42 21.75
CA ASP A 170 -5.62 12.33 21.14
C ASP A 170 -5.09 12.90 19.81
N TRP A 171 -3.81 13.30 19.77
CA TRP A 171 -3.21 13.73 18.50
C TRP A 171 -3.23 12.65 17.43
N VAL A 172 -2.94 11.39 17.78
CA VAL A 172 -3.03 10.28 16.83
C VAL A 172 -4.46 10.14 16.28
N LEU A 173 -5.47 10.30 17.14
CA LEU A 173 -6.88 10.23 16.76
C LEU A 173 -7.32 11.40 15.86
N GLU A 174 -6.68 12.56 15.95
CA GLU A 174 -6.89 13.68 15.03
C GLU A 174 -6.29 13.40 13.65
N VAL A 175 -5.03 12.93 13.59
CA VAL A 175 -4.32 12.80 12.32
C VAL A 175 -4.69 11.56 11.51
N VAL A 176 -5.16 10.47 12.14
CA VAL A 176 -5.53 9.24 11.42
C VAL A 176 -6.67 9.47 10.41
N PRO A 177 -7.77 10.19 10.71
CA PRO A 177 -8.77 10.56 9.71
C PRO A 177 -8.20 11.40 8.56
N GLU A 178 -7.25 12.32 8.83
CA GLU A 178 -6.60 13.15 7.81
C GLU A 178 -5.71 12.33 6.86
N MET A 179 -5.16 11.21 7.32
CA MET A 179 -4.46 10.27 6.44
C MET A 179 -5.38 9.69 5.38
N GLY A 180 -6.70 9.62 5.64
CA GLY A 180 -7.70 9.01 4.77
C GLY A 180 -7.43 7.53 4.53
N ALA A 181 -7.88 7.00 3.38
CA ALA A 181 -7.68 5.62 2.97
C ALA A 181 -6.48 5.40 2.02
N GLY A 182 -5.71 6.45 1.73
CA GLY A 182 -4.60 6.39 0.77
C GLY A 182 -3.47 5.42 1.14
N TRP A 183 -3.35 5.05 2.41
CA TRP A 183 -2.40 4.06 2.90
C TRP A 183 -2.90 2.61 2.84
N CYS A 184 -4.11 2.36 2.29
CA CYS A 184 -4.74 1.05 2.11
C CYS A 184 -4.92 0.26 3.42
N PRO A 185 -5.77 0.72 4.35
CA PRO A 185 -6.15 -0.07 5.52
C PRO A 185 -6.88 -1.37 5.09
N PRO A 186 -6.91 -2.42 5.94
CA PRO A 186 -6.32 -2.49 7.27
C PRO A 186 -4.82 -2.76 7.21
N GLY A 187 -4.09 -2.15 8.13
CA GLY A 187 -2.65 -2.30 8.24
C GLY A 187 -2.18 -1.98 9.65
N MET A 188 -1.02 -1.35 9.81
CA MET A 188 -0.45 -1.02 11.10
C MET A 188 -0.16 0.48 11.22
N LEU A 189 -0.16 1.00 12.43
CA LEU A 189 0.40 2.31 12.75
C LEU A 189 1.68 2.13 13.56
N GLY A 190 2.78 2.71 13.09
CA GLY A 190 4.01 2.86 13.86
C GLY A 190 4.07 4.24 14.45
N ILE A 191 4.27 4.33 15.76
CA ILE A 191 4.33 5.58 16.51
C ILE A 191 5.70 5.68 17.17
N GLY A 192 6.37 6.82 16.99
CA GLY A 192 7.61 7.14 17.64
C GLY A 192 7.45 8.38 18.52
N ILE A 193 7.92 8.30 19.76
CA ILE A 193 7.75 9.34 20.76
C ILE A 193 9.11 9.70 21.35
N GLY A 194 9.40 10.99 21.41
CA GLY A 194 10.59 11.47 22.09
C GLY A 194 11.87 11.50 21.25
N GLY A 195 13.01 11.65 21.89
CA GLY A 195 14.29 11.94 21.26
C GLY A 195 14.31 13.34 20.66
N SER A 196 14.74 13.42 19.41
CA SER A 196 14.65 14.59 18.54
C SER A 196 13.64 14.34 17.41
N ALA A 197 13.37 15.32 16.56
CA ALA A 197 12.37 15.19 15.47
C ALA A 197 12.64 13.98 14.57
N GLU A 198 13.88 13.84 14.09
CA GLU A 198 14.30 12.73 13.24
C GLU A 198 14.27 11.39 14.01
N LYS A 199 14.58 11.40 15.33
CA LYS A 199 14.53 10.18 16.14
C LYS A 199 13.10 9.67 16.28
N ALA A 200 12.12 10.54 16.53
CA ALA A 200 10.70 10.16 16.59
C ALA A 200 10.23 9.54 15.26
N MET A 201 10.59 10.13 14.11
CA MET A 201 10.28 9.57 12.78
C MET A 201 10.95 8.22 12.57
N LEU A 202 12.20 8.05 12.99
CA LEU A 202 12.93 6.80 12.89
C LEU A 202 12.31 5.70 13.77
N LEU A 203 11.93 6.03 15.02
CA LEU A 203 11.25 5.11 15.92
C LEU A 203 9.90 4.66 15.35
N ALA A 204 9.10 5.56 14.81
CA ALA A 204 7.84 5.23 14.15
C ALA A 204 8.05 4.27 12.98
N LYS A 205 9.09 4.47 12.16
CA LYS A 205 9.43 3.56 11.06
C LYS A 205 9.90 2.20 11.57
N LYS A 206 10.81 2.20 12.56
CA LYS A 206 11.38 0.97 13.15
C LYS A 206 10.31 0.12 13.82
N SER A 207 9.36 0.73 14.52
CA SER A 207 8.27 0.02 15.19
C SER A 207 7.36 -0.78 14.26
N LEU A 208 7.25 -0.38 12.99
CA LEU A 208 6.48 -1.13 11.99
C LEU A 208 7.10 -2.48 11.62
N MET A 209 8.35 -2.73 11.99
CA MET A 209 9.06 -3.98 11.74
C MET A 209 8.87 -5.01 12.85
N ASP A 210 8.25 -4.60 13.97
CA ASP A 210 7.92 -5.50 15.07
C ASP A 210 6.72 -6.39 14.70
N PRO A 211 6.69 -7.66 15.17
CA PRO A 211 5.59 -8.57 14.91
C PRO A 211 4.23 -8.05 15.37
N ILE A 212 3.15 -8.42 14.70
CA ILE A 212 1.78 -8.11 15.11
C ILE A 212 1.44 -8.97 16.34
N ASP A 213 1.34 -8.34 17.51
CA ASP A 213 1.13 -9.01 18.80
C ASP A 213 0.05 -8.35 19.67
N ILE A 214 -0.78 -7.46 19.09
CA ILE A 214 -1.86 -6.79 19.83
C ILE A 214 -2.82 -7.80 20.48
N GLY A 215 -3.03 -8.96 19.86
CA GLY A 215 -3.81 -10.04 20.41
C GLY A 215 -3.26 -10.55 21.74
N ASP A 216 -1.96 -10.80 21.77
CA ASP A 216 -1.26 -11.26 22.99
C ASP A 216 -1.27 -10.18 24.08
N LEU A 217 -1.11 -8.90 23.67
CA LEU A 217 -1.21 -7.78 24.59
C LEU A 217 -2.60 -7.69 25.24
N ILE A 218 -3.66 -7.86 24.45
CA ILE A 218 -5.04 -7.86 24.99
C ILE A 218 -5.25 -9.06 25.93
N ALA A 219 -4.78 -10.25 25.56
CA ALA A 219 -4.96 -11.47 26.34
C ALA A 219 -4.27 -11.40 27.73
N ARG A 220 -3.03 -10.90 27.76
CA ARG A 220 -2.24 -10.79 29.01
C ARG A 220 -2.48 -9.54 29.82
N GLY A 221 -3.11 -8.53 29.20
CA GLY A 221 -3.23 -7.17 29.74
C GLY A 221 -1.94 -6.34 29.64
N PRO A 222 -2.07 -5.00 29.62
CA PRO A 222 -0.92 -4.10 29.59
C PRO A 222 -0.15 -4.15 30.93
N LYS A 223 1.17 -4.02 30.88
CA LYS A 223 2.09 -3.99 32.04
C LYS A 223 2.82 -2.67 32.21
N THR A 224 2.78 -1.82 31.19
CA THR A 224 3.46 -0.51 31.19
C THR A 224 2.51 0.58 30.67
N PRO A 225 2.72 1.85 31.03
CA PRO A 225 1.94 2.96 30.49
C PRO A 225 1.99 3.02 28.95
N LEU A 226 3.12 2.62 28.34
CA LEU A 226 3.26 2.59 26.89
C LEU A 226 2.36 1.53 26.25
N GLU A 227 2.23 0.35 26.88
CA GLU A 227 1.29 -0.69 26.43
C GLU A 227 -0.18 -0.29 26.65
N GLU A 228 -0.48 0.44 27.73
CA GLU A 228 -1.83 1.01 27.96
C GLU A 228 -2.20 1.98 26.85
N MET A 229 -1.32 2.93 26.52
CA MET A 229 -1.50 3.90 25.44
C MET A 229 -1.64 3.18 24.08
N ARG A 230 -0.80 2.18 23.79
CA ARG A 230 -0.87 1.38 22.57
C ARG A 230 -2.25 0.72 22.42
N LEU A 231 -2.77 0.13 23.49
CA LEU A 231 -4.08 -0.53 23.50
C LEU A 231 -5.23 0.47 23.39
N GLU A 232 -5.11 1.63 24.02
CA GLU A 232 -6.06 2.75 23.90
C GLU A 232 -6.15 3.22 22.46
N ILE A 233 -5.01 3.54 21.82
CA ILE A 233 -4.97 4.01 20.43
C ILE A 233 -5.55 2.94 19.49
N TYR A 234 -5.18 1.67 19.66
CA TYR A 234 -5.72 0.57 18.87
C TYR A 234 -7.25 0.51 18.91
N ARG A 235 -7.84 0.61 20.09
CA ARG A 235 -9.30 0.59 20.28
C ARG A 235 -9.98 1.81 19.67
N ARG A 236 -9.43 2.99 19.96
CA ARG A 236 -10.00 4.27 19.51
C ARG A 236 -9.89 4.44 17.99
N VAL A 237 -8.77 4.05 17.37
CA VAL A 237 -8.61 4.10 15.90
C VAL A 237 -9.59 3.16 15.19
N ASN A 238 -9.77 1.93 15.68
CA ASN A 238 -10.75 1.01 15.11
C ASN A 238 -12.19 1.51 15.34
N ALA A 239 -12.46 2.19 16.46
CA ALA A 239 -13.75 2.81 16.75
C ALA A 239 -14.11 3.98 15.83
N LEU A 240 -13.16 4.54 15.07
CA LEU A 240 -13.45 5.53 14.02
C LEU A 240 -14.30 4.96 12.87
N GLY A 241 -14.32 3.64 12.72
CA GLY A 241 -15.15 2.98 11.72
C GLY A 241 -14.67 3.15 10.27
N ILE A 242 -13.42 3.59 10.05
CA ILE A 242 -12.84 3.79 8.71
C ILE A 242 -12.84 2.48 7.92
N GLY A 243 -12.41 1.38 8.54
CA GLY A 243 -12.44 0.04 7.97
C GLY A 243 -11.52 -0.18 6.79
N ALA A 244 -11.59 -1.38 6.22
CA ALA A 244 -10.78 -1.76 5.06
C ALA A 244 -11.01 -0.80 3.88
N GLN A 245 -9.92 -0.30 3.28
CA GLN A 245 -9.92 0.62 2.14
C GLN A 245 -10.72 1.92 2.36
N GLY A 246 -11.07 2.25 3.62
CA GLY A 246 -11.92 3.42 3.94
C GLY A 246 -13.39 3.23 3.60
N LEU A 247 -13.83 2.00 3.37
CA LEU A 247 -15.21 1.67 2.97
C LEU A 247 -16.21 1.64 4.13
N GLY A 248 -15.72 1.90 5.34
CA GLY A 248 -16.49 1.72 6.57
C GLY A 248 -16.49 0.27 7.04
N GLY A 249 -16.09 0.03 8.28
CA GLY A 249 -15.99 -1.32 8.84
C GLY A 249 -15.38 -1.32 10.23
N LEU A 250 -15.19 -2.52 10.77
CA LEU A 250 -14.70 -2.71 12.14
C LEU A 250 -13.18 -2.62 12.26
N THR A 251 -12.44 -3.01 11.21
CA THR A 251 -10.98 -3.09 11.28
C THR A 251 -10.31 -2.05 10.38
N THR A 252 -9.76 -1.01 10.99
CA THR A 252 -8.91 0.01 10.35
C THR A 252 -7.44 -0.35 10.50
N VAL A 253 -7.04 -0.79 11.71
CA VAL A 253 -5.68 -1.22 12.03
C VAL A 253 -5.68 -2.63 12.59
N LEU A 254 -4.71 -3.43 12.16
CA LEU A 254 -4.44 -4.77 12.70
C LEU A 254 -3.64 -4.68 13.99
N ASP A 255 -2.78 -3.68 14.10
CA ASP A 255 -1.97 -3.39 15.27
C ASP A 255 -1.55 -1.92 15.32
N VAL A 256 -1.16 -1.47 16.50
CA VAL A 256 -0.50 -0.19 16.75
C VAL A 256 0.80 -0.50 17.48
N LYS A 257 1.93 -0.01 16.93
CA LYS A 257 3.26 -0.17 17.49
C LYS A 257 3.75 1.16 18.03
N VAL A 258 4.35 1.16 19.22
CA VAL A 258 4.85 2.38 19.85
C VAL A 258 6.26 2.14 20.37
N LEU A 259 7.20 3.00 19.97
CA LEU A 259 8.54 3.07 20.53
C LEU A 259 8.78 4.47 21.08
N ASP A 260 9.45 4.56 22.22
CA ASP A 260 9.79 5.83 22.84
C ASP A 260 11.29 5.98 23.07
N TYR A 261 11.72 7.21 23.32
CA TYR A 261 13.09 7.55 23.63
C TYR A 261 13.12 8.79 24.53
N PRO A 262 14.04 8.88 25.52
CA PRO A 262 14.19 10.06 26.34
C PRO A 262 14.33 11.34 25.51
N THR A 263 13.67 12.42 25.93
CA THR A 263 13.63 13.68 25.20
C THR A 263 13.94 14.88 26.09
N HIS A 264 14.15 16.05 25.48
CA HIS A 264 14.34 17.28 26.22
C HIS A 264 13.05 17.67 26.99
N ALA A 265 13.18 18.14 28.23
CA ALA A 265 12.04 18.45 29.10
C ALA A 265 11.00 19.42 28.51
N ALA A 266 11.39 20.26 27.55
CA ALA A 266 10.51 21.21 26.88
C ALA A 266 9.96 20.70 25.53
N SER A 267 10.19 19.43 25.21
CA SER A 267 9.87 18.90 23.87
C SER A 267 9.09 17.58 23.96
N LEU A 268 8.15 17.39 23.05
CA LEU A 268 7.45 16.11 22.85
C LEU A 268 7.29 15.86 21.35
N PRO A 269 8.38 15.46 20.64
CA PRO A 269 8.27 15.08 19.24
C PRO A 269 7.52 13.76 19.11
N VAL A 270 6.51 13.72 18.23
CA VAL A 270 5.71 12.54 17.97
C VAL A 270 5.57 12.34 16.47
N ALA A 271 5.74 11.11 16.03
CA ALA A 271 5.54 10.71 14.62
C ALA A 271 4.58 9.53 14.52
N VAL A 272 3.78 9.52 13.46
CA VAL A 272 2.92 8.39 13.08
C VAL A 272 3.18 8.02 11.64
N ILE A 273 3.54 6.78 11.39
CA ILE A 273 3.76 6.23 10.05
C ILE A 273 2.83 5.03 9.85
N PRO A 274 1.86 5.10 8.92
CA PRO A 274 1.02 3.95 8.62
C PRO A 274 1.76 2.93 7.75
N ASN A 275 1.46 1.64 7.92
CA ASN A 275 1.85 0.57 7.00
C ASN A 275 0.60 -0.07 6.41
N CYS A 276 0.63 -0.39 5.11
CA CYS A 276 -0.55 -0.80 4.36
C CYS A 276 -0.82 -2.32 4.44
N ALA A 277 -1.94 -2.74 3.87
CA ALA A 277 -2.29 -4.15 3.70
C ALA A 277 -1.29 -4.96 2.85
N ALA A 278 -0.35 -4.32 2.16
CA ALA A 278 0.77 -4.95 1.48
C ALA A 278 2.07 -4.73 2.26
N THR A 279 2.06 -5.01 3.56
CA THR A 279 3.25 -4.93 4.41
C THR A 279 4.30 -5.93 3.97
N ARG A 280 5.56 -5.51 3.95
CA ARG A 280 6.68 -6.28 3.40
C ARG A 280 7.93 -6.01 4.19
N HIS A 281 8.30 -6.91 5.07
CA HIS A 281 9.57 -6.86 5.80
C HIS A 281 9.98 -8.26 6.24
N ILE A 282 11.27 -8.43 6.49
CA ILE A 282 11.84 -9.64 7.06
C ILE A 282 13.08 -9.29 7.87
N HIS A 283 13.32 -10.06 8.91
CA HIS A 283 14.51 -9.99 9.74
C HIS A 283 15.34 -11.26 9.59
N PHE A 284 16.66 -11.10 9.46
CA PHE A 284 17.61 -12.21 9.44
C PHE A 284 18.94 -11.79 10.09
N THR A 285 19.77 -12.80 10.40
CA THR A 285 21.07 -12.59 11.04
C THR A 285 22.15 -13.30 10.24
N LEU A 286 23.26 -12.59 10.01
CA LEU A 286 24.49 -13.14 9.44
C LEU A 286 25.50 -13.38 10.57
N ASP A 287 26.02 -14.60 10.62
CA ASP A 287 26.98 -15.04 11.63
C ASP A 287 28.29 -15.59 11.04
N GLY A 288 28.47 -15.42 9.72
CA GLY A 288 29.63 -15.89 8.98
C GLY A 288 29.50 -17.32 8.42
N SER A 289 28.39 -18.01 8.66
CA SER A 289 28.16 -19.37 8.13
C SER A 289 27.75 -19.40 6.66
N GLY A 290 27.35 -18.24 6.11
CA GLY A 290 26.87 -18.11 4.74
C GLY A 290 25.77 -17.06 4.60
N PRO A 291 25.11 -16.99 3.44
CA PRO A 291 23.95 -16.14 3.26
C PRO A 291 22.77 -16.61 4.13
N ALA A 292 21.85 -15.70 4.44
CA ALA A 292 20.67 -16.01 5.22
C ALA A 292 19.77 -17.03 4.50
N LEU A 293 19.35 -18.05 5.21
CA LEU A 293 18.35 -19.00 4.73
C LEU A 293 16.96 -18.45 5.11
N LEU A 294 16.14 -18.15 4.10
CA LEU A 294 14.78 -17.63 4.27
C LEU A 294 13.78 -18.74 3.94
N GLU A 295 13.19 -19.33 4.96
CA GLU A 295 12.21 -20.40 4.78
C GLU A 295 10.85 -19.81 4.37
N PRO A 296 10.21 -20.31 3.30
CA PRO A 296 8.88 -19.87 2.91
C PRO A 296 7.86 -20.24 4.00
N PRO A 297 6.83 -19.39 4.22
CA PRO A 297 5.75 -19.71 5.13
C PRO A 297 4.93 -20.90 4.60
N ASP A 298 4.44 -21.73 5.51
CA ASP A 298 3.53 -22.81 5.14
C ASP A 298 2.23 -22.25 4.55
N LEU A 299 1.81 -22.74 3.39
CA LEU A 299 0.58 -22.30 2.71
C LEU A 299 -0.70 -22.62 3.51
N ASP A 300 -0.64 -23.53 4.46
CA ASP A 300 -1.76 -23.82 5.37
C ASP A 300 -2.01 -22.73 6.41
N LEU A 301 -1.08 -21.75 6.54
CA LEU A 301 -1.29 -20.54 7.36
C LEU A 301 -2.37 -19.61 6.80
N TRP A 302 -2.60 -19.64 5.49
CA TRP A 302 -3.66 -18.81 4.92
C TRP A 302 -5.03 -19.36 5.29
N PRO A 303 -5.95 -18.51 5.79
CA PRO A 303 -7.31 -18.94 6.04
C PRO A 303 -7.94 -19.44 4.73
N LYS A 304 -8.89 -20.37 4.83
CA LYS A 304 -9.63 -20.92 3.66
C LYS A 304 -10.60 -19.88 3.10
N VAL A 305 -10.06 -18.70 2.79
CA VAL A 305 -10.77 -17.59 2.16
C VAL A 305 -10.34 -17.52 0.72
N GLN A 306 -11.29 -17.73 -0.19
CA GLN A 306 -11.08 -17.53 -1.61
C GLN A 306 -12.11 -16.52 -2.09
N TRP A 307 -11.64 -15.35 -2.48
CA TRP A 307 -12.52 -14.37 -3.09
C TRP A 307 -13.07 -14.91 -4.41
N GLN A 308 -14.35 -14.80 -4.57
CA GLN A 308 -15.05 -15.14 -5.81
C GLN A 308 -15.97 -13.98 -6.17
N ALA A 309 -16.13 -13.75 -7.46
CA ALA A 309 -17.09 -12.77 -7.95
C ALA A 309 -18.49 -13.11 -7.41
N ASP A 310 -19.02 -12.22 -6.59
CA ASP A 310 -20.36 -12.39 -6.00
C ASP A 310 -21.41 -12.49 -7.10
N ALA A 311 -22.28 -13.49 -7.03
CA ALA A 311 -23.40 -13.62 -7.95
C ALA A 311 -24.35 -12.40 -7.90
N ALA A 312 -24.42 -11.72 -6.75
CA ALA A 312 -25.21 -10.50 -6.55
C ALA A 312 -24.49 -9.23 -7.01
N ALA A 313 -23.18 -9.27 -7.33
CA ALA A 313 -22.48 -8.10 -7.86
C ALA A 313 -22.98 -7.74 -9.24
N ARG A 314 -23.19 -6.45 -9.49
CA ARG A 314 -23.62 -5.97 -10.80
C ARG A 314 -22.52 -6.15 -11.82
N ARG A 315 -22.83 -6.83 -12.93
CA ARG A 315 -21.92 -6.94 -14.08
C ARG A 315 -22.12 -5.74 -14.99
N VAL A 316 -21.01 -5.08 -15.33
CA VAL A 316 -21.00 -3.87 -16.15
C VAL A 316 -20.21 -4.15 -17.42
N ASN A 317 -20.85 -3.93 -18.57
CA ASN A 317 -20.17 -3.95 -19.88
C ASN A 317 -19.65 -2.56 -20.20
N LEU A 318 -18.33 -2.39 -20.21
CA LEU A 318 -17.67 -1.11 -20.45
C LEU A 318 -17.82 -0.62 -21.88
N ASP A 319 -17.94 -1.55 -22.86
CA ASP A 319 -18.01 -1.19 -24.29
C ASP A 319 -19.36 -0.58 -24.69
N GLY A 320 -20.38 -0.73 -23.83
CA GLY A 320 -21.71 -0.12 -24.01
C GLY A 320 -22.14 0.78 -22.86
N LEU A 321 -21.21 1.17 -22.01
CA LEU A 321 -21.50 1.95 -20.80
C LEU A 321 -22.11 3.31 -21.14
N SER A 322 -23.16 3.67 -20.41
CA SER A 322 -23.86 4.95 -20.57
C SER A 322 -23.90 5.74 -19.27
N GLN A 323 -24.03 7.04 -19.38
CA GLN A 323 -24.22 7.93 -18.23
C GLN A 323 -25.48 7.59 -17.42
N ARG A 324 -26.53 7.08 -18.08
CA ARG A 324 -27.77 6.60 -17.42
C ARG A 324 -27.48 5.39 -16.50
N GLU A 325 -26.62 4.48 -16.93
CA GLU A 325 -26.24 3.33 -16.12
C GLU A 325 -25.40 3.76 -14.91
N ILE A 326 -24.44 4.65 -15.12
CA ILE A 326 -23.60 5.22 -14.05
C ILE A 326 -24.46 5.94 -13.00
N ALA A 327 -25.46 6.68 -13.43
CA ALA A 327 -26.38 7.39 -12.54
C ALA A 327 -27.19 6.46 -11.60
N ALA A 328 -27.29 5.18 -11.93
CA ALA A 328 -27.96 4.19 -11.10
C ALA A 328 -27.07 3.56 -10.02
N TRP A 329 -25.75 3.77 -10.08
CA TRP A 329 -24.81 3.18 -9.13
C TRP A 329 -24.88 3.87 -7.75
N LYS A 330 -24.75 3.07 -6.68
CA LYS A 330 -24.85 3.58 -5.30
C LYS A 330 -23.51 3.41 -4.57
N PRO A 331 -23.13 4.34 -3.68
CA PRO A 331 -21.93 4.22 -2.86
C PRO A 331 -21.89 2.88 -2.12
N GLY A 332 -20.75 2.19 -2.17
CA GLY A 332 -20.55 0.86 -1.58
C GLY A 332 -21.08 -0.30 -2.43
N GLU A 333 -21.72 -0.06 -3.58
CA GLU A 333 -22.14 -1.10 -4.51
C GLU A 333 -20.93 -1.77 -5.16
N ARG A 334 -20.91 -3.11 -5.22
CA ARG A 334 -19.86 -3.91 -5.84
C ARG A 334 -20.19 -4.16 -7.30
N LEU A 335 -19.23 -3.87 -8.17
CA LEU A 335 -19.35 -4.03 -9.61
C LEU A 335 -18.27 -4.98 -10.14
N LEU A 336 -18.59 -5.70 -11.21
CA LEU A 336 -17.67 -6.51 -11.98
C LEU A 336 -17.56 -5.93 -13.39
N LEU A 337 -16.43 -5.31 -13.72
CA LEU A 337 -16.23 -4.64 -14.98
C LEU A 337 -15.73 -5.62 -16.04
N SER A 338 -16.32 -5.60 -17.23
CA SER A 338 -15.86 -6.36 -18.41
C SER A 338 -15.86 -5.45 -19.64
N GLY A 339 -14.87 -5.64 -20.53
CA GLY A 339 -14.67 -4.82 -21.72
C GLY A 339 -13.44 -3.93 -21.61
N LYS A 340 -13.36 -2.89 -22.44
CA LYS A 340 -12.16 -2.08 -22.61
C LYS A 340 -12.16 -0.86 -21.71
N LEU A 341 -11.07 -0.65 -20.98
CA LEU A 341 -10.79 0.57 -20.21
C LEU A 341 -9.41 1.14 -20.55
N LEU A 342 -9.26 2.45 -20.34
CA LEU A 342 -7.99 3.14 -20.51
C LEU A 342 -7.24 3.23 -19.20
N THR A 343 -5.92 3.36 -19.24
CA THR A 343 -5.12 3.64 -18.05
C THR A 343 -4.54 5.05 -18.09
N GLY A 344 -4.18 5.59 -16.93
CA GLY A 344 -3.48 6.87 -16.86
C GLY A 344 -3.03 7.20 -15.46
N ARG A 345 -1.89 7.90 -15.37
CA ARG A 345 -1.33 8.45 -14.14
C ARG A 345 -0.91 9.90 -14.34
N ASP A 346 -0.17 10.44 -13.37
CA ASP A 346 0.18 11.87 -13.30
C ASP A 346 0.78 12.42 -14.59
N ALA A 347 1.78 11.74 -15.17
CA ALA A 347 2.46 12.24 -16.37
C ALA A 347 1.55 12.23 -17.60
N ALA A 348 0.77 11.16 -17.79
CA ALA A 348 -0.20 11.07 -18.88
C ALA A 348 -1.31 12.13 -18.73
N HIS A 349 -1.92 12.26 -17.53
CA HIS A 349 -2.95 13.26 -17.28
C HIS A 349 -2.47 14.69 -17.53
N LYS A 350 -1.24 15.02 -17.09
CA LYS A 350 -0.64 16.35 -17.34
C LYS A 350 -0.57 16.66 -18.83
N ARG A 351 -0.17 15.68 -19.67
CA ARG A 351 -0.08 15.87 -21.13
C ARG A 351 -1.46 15.98 -21.78
N ILE A 352 -2.38 15.07 -21.40
CA ILE A 352 -3.75 15.05 -21.91
C ILE A 352 -4.45 16.37 -21.59
N CYS A 353 -4.44 16.81 -20.34
CA CYS A 353 -5.09 18.07 -19.96
C CYS A 353 -4.46 19.27 -20.64
N ALA A 354 -3.14 19.31 -20.82
CA ALA A 354 -2.48 20.40 -21.56
C ALA A 354 -2.95 20.47 -23.03
N LEU A 355 -3.21 19.33 -23.68
CA LEU A 355 -3.78 19.29 -25.04
C LEU A 355 -5.24 19.76 -25.04
N LEU A 356 -6.06 19.23 -24.13
CA LEU A 356 -7.49 19.59 -24.02
C LEU A 356 -7.69 21.07 -23.68
N ASP A 357 -6.87 21.63 -22.77
CA ASP A 357 -6.94 23.03 -22.38
C ASP A 357 -6.50 23.97 -23.51
N ALA A 358 -5.56 23.50 -24.35
CA ALA A 358 -5.13 24.25 -25.54
C ALA A 358 -6.05 24.05 -26.75
N GLY A 359 -7.13 23.27 -26.64
CA GLY A 359 -8.02 22.93 -27.79
C GLY A 359 -7.34 22.12 -28.87
N LYS A 360 -6.24 21.39 -28.54
CA LYS A 360 -5.50 20.55 -29.47
C LYS A 360 -6.05 19.14 -29.50
N PRO A 361 -5.97 18.44 -30.64
CA PRO A 361 -6.40 17.05 -30.74
C PRO A 361 -5.53 16.16 -29.82
N LEU A 362 -6.16 15.10 -29.29
CA LEU A 362 -5.47 14.03 -28.61
C LEU A 362 -4.63 13.19 -29.61
N PRO A 363 -3.63 12.45 -29.14
CA PRO A 363 -2.89 11.52 -29.99
C PRO A 363 -3.84 10.58 -30.76
N GLU A 364 -3.45 10.19 -31.97
CA GLU A 364 -4.22 9.27 -32.79
C GLU A 364 -4.48 7.95 -32.05
N GLY A 365 -5.73 7.48 -32.06
CA GLY A 365 -6.17 6.27 -31.38
C GLY A 365 -6.50 6.45 -29.89
N LEU A 366 -6.32 7.63 -29.30
CA LEU A 366 -6.71 7.95 -27.92
C LEU A 366 -8.05 8.70 -27.91
N ASP A 367 -9.11 8.03 -27.49
CA ASP A 367 -10.45 8.58 -27.31
C ASP A 367 -10.99 8.17 -25.94
N PHE A 368 -11.41 9.16 -25.14
CA PHE A 368 -12.00 8.97 -23.81
C PHE A 368 -13.53 8.97 -23.85
N THR A 369 -14.14 9.28 -24.97
CA THR A 369 -15.59 9.39 -25.10
C THR A 369 -16.29 8.09 -24.75
N GLY A 370 -17.15 8.10 -23.73
CA GLY A 370 -17.84 6.91 -23.28
C GLY A 370 -16.98 5.89 -22.53
N ARG A 371 -15.74 6.24 -22.16
CA ARG A 371 -14.76 5.32 -21.57
C ARG A 371 -14.62 5.48 -20.07
N VAL A 372 -13.97 4.50 -19.47
CA VAL A 372 -13.51 4.48 -18.06
C VAL A 372 -11.99 4.52 -18.06
N ILE A 373 -11.40 5.27 -17.10
CA ILE A 373 -9.96 5.31 -16.89
C ILE A 373 -9.57 4.63 -15.58
N TYR A 374 -8.54 3.79 -15.62
CA TYR A 374 -7.95 3.15 -14.46
C TYR A 374 -6.61 3.78 -14.10
N TYR A 375 -6.52 4.29 -12.88
CA TYR A 375 -5.28 4.87 -12.35
C TYR A 375 -4.35 3.77 -11.90
N VAL A 376 -3.48 3.32 -12.80
CA VAL A 376 -2.58 2.20 -12.59
C VAL A 376 -1.24 2.42 -13.29
N GLY A 377 -0.18 1.87 -12.72
CA GLY A 377 1.11 1.67 -13.37
C GLY A 377 1.55 0.25 -13.02
N PRO A 378 1.30 -0.73 -13.90
CA PRO A 378 1.54 -2.13 -13.62
C PRO A 378 3.03 -2.45 -13.45
N VAL A 379 3.32 -3.59 -12.84
CA VAL A 379 4.63 -4.24 -12.93
C VAL A 379 4.78 -4.81 -14.33
N ASP A 380 6.01 -4.90 -14.84
CA ASP A 380 6.27 -5.56 -16.12
C ASP A 380 5.83 -7.04 -16.07
N PRO A 381 5.26 -7.56 -17.16
CA PRO A 381 4.88 -8.96 -17.23
C PRO A 381 6.09 -9.89 -17.23
N VAL A 382 5.92 -11.10 -16.71
CA VAL A 382 6.89 -12.19 -16.82
C VAL A 382 6.22 -13.44 -17.38
N GLY A 383 6.98 -14.24 -18.13
CA GLY A 383 6.45 -15.46 -18.75
C GLY A 383 5.26 -15.18 -19.67
N ALA A 384 4.13 -15.84 -19.40
CA ALA A 384 2.90 -15.74 -20.20
C ALA A 384 1.90 -14.67 -19.70
N GLU A 385 2.30 -13.81 -18.76
CA GLU A 385 1.42 -12.76 -18.25
C GLU A 385 1.08 -11.74 -19.35
N VAL A 386 -0.18 -11.31 -19.41
CA VAL A 386 -0.60 -10.18 -20.25
C VAL A 386 -0.05 -8.87 -19.67
N VAL A 387 -0.08 -8.75 -18.36
CA VAL A 387 0.45 -7.64 -17.58
C VAL A 387 0.81 -8.16 -16.19
N GLY A 388 1.88 -7.64 -15.60
CA GLY A 388 2.22 -7.97 -14.21
C GLY A 388 1.23 -7.38 -13.19
N PRO A 389 1.44 -7.55 -11.89
CA PRO A 389 0.57 -7.02 -10.86
C PRO A 389 0.15 -5.56 -11.10
N ALA A 390 -1.17 -5.32 -11.16
CA ALA A 390 -1.77 -4.09 -11.67
C ALA A 390 -2.77 -3.47 -10.66
N GLY A 391 -2.34 -3.25 -9.42
CA GLY A 391 -3.16 -2.62 -8.40
C GLY A 391 -3.36 -1.11 -8.61
N PRO A 392 -4.38 -0.52 -7.98
CA PRO A 392 -4.74 0.88 -8.17
C PRO A 392 -3.71 1.84 -7.55
N THR A 393 -3.54 3.00 -8.20
CA THR A 393 -2.81 4.14 -7.65
C THR A 393 -3.76 5.03 -6.84
N THR A 394 -3.23 5.74 -5.83
CA THR A 394 -3.97 6.74 -5.06
C THR A 394 -4.53 7.83 -5.97
N ALA A 395 -5.85 8.01 -5.96
CA ALA A 395 -6.57 8.81 -6.94
C ALA A 395 -6.48 10.32 -6.71
N ASN A 396 -6.31 10.79 -5.47
CA ASN A 396 -6.27 12.22 -5.13
C ASN A 396 -5.17 13.00 -5.85
N ARG A 397 -4.11 12.33 -6.31
CA ARG A 397 -3.08 12.97 -7.15
C ARG A 397 -3.61 13.43 -8.51
N MET A 398 -4.68 12.80 -9.00
CA MET A 398 -5.36 13.15 -10.24
C MET A 398 -6.50 14.15 -10.05
N ASP A 399 -6.80 14.58 -8.82
CA ASP A 399 -7.91 15.49 -8.52
C ASP A 399 -7.83 16.77 -9.34
N ARG A 400 -6.67 17.39 -9.41
CA ARG A 400 -6.42 18.61 -10.20
C ARG A 400 -6.70 18.51 -11.69
N PHE A 401 -6.80 17.29 -12.24
CA PHE A 401 -7.08 17.04 -13.65
C PHE A 401 -8.52 16.63 -13.92
N THR A 402 -9.27 16.28 -12.86
CA THR A 402 -10.56 15.61 -13.00
C THR A 402 -11.61 16.44 -13.70
N ASP A 403 -11.77 17.72 -13.37
CA ASP A 403 -12.79 18.56 -14.01
C ASP A 403 -12.52 18.75 -15.51
N THR A 404 -11.25 18.94 -15.91
CA THR A 404 -10.85 19.00 -17.33
C THR A 404 -11.13 17.67 -18.03
N MET A 405 -10.75 16.55 -17.42
CA MET A 405 -10.99 15.22 -18.01
C MET A 405 -12.48 14.96 -18.21
N LEU A 406 -13.30 15.15 -17.18
CA LEU A 406 -14.73 14.91 -17.26
C LEU A 406 -15.43 15.90 -18.22
N GLY A 407 -15.04 17.18 -18.17
CA GLY A 407 -15.71 18.23 -18.93
C GLY A 407 -15.32 18.33 -20.40
N LYS A 408 -14.11 17.88 -20.78
CA LYS A 408 -13.57 18.11 -22.14
C LYS A 408 -13.25 16.85 -22.91
N SER A 409 -13.16 15.66 -22.26
CA SER A 409 -12.76 14.42 -22.94
C SER A 409 -13.90 13.43 -23.18
N GLY A 410 -15.07 13.64 -22.57
CA GLY A 410 -16.17 12.68 -22.62
C GLY A 410 -15.98 11.43 -21.75
N LEU A 411 -15.00 11.46 -20.83
CA LEU A 411 -14.75 10.39 -19.89
C LEU A 411 -15.96 10.16 -18.98
N LEU A 412 -16.38 8.91 -18.76
CA LEU A 412 -17.58 8.58 -17.98
C LEU A 412 -17.30 8.28 -16.53
N ALA A 413 -16.23 7.54 -16.23
CA ALA A 413 -15.90 7.16 -14.85
C ALA A 413 -14.40 6.92 -14.66
N MET A 414 -13.98 6.85 -13.40
CA MET A 414 -12.59 6.67 -13.00
C MET A 414 -12.48 5.54 -12.00
N VAL A 415 -11.38 4.76 -12.06
CA VAL A 415 -11.05 3.71 -11.10
C VAL A 415 -9.71 4.03 -10.47
N GLY A 416 -9.62 3.98 -9.14
CA GLY A 416 -8.38 4.21 -8.40
C GLY A 416 -8.44 3.59 -7.02
N LYS A 417 -7.77 4.18 -6.04
CA LYS A 417 -7.89 3.86 -4.60
C LYS A 417 -7.94 5.15 -3.78
N ALA A 418 -8.39 5.04 -2.53
CA ALA A 418 -8.58 6.15 -1.61
C ALA A 418 -9.72 7.11 -1.96
N GLU A 419 -9.93 8.05 -1.07
CA GLU A 419 -10.91 9.12 -1.20
C GLU A 419 -10.55 10.15 -2.28
N ARG A 420 -11.53 10.94 -2.70
CA ARG A 420 -11.35 12.13 -3.55
C ARG A 420 -11.57 13.39 -2.71
N GLY A 421 -10.87 14.46 -3.08
CA GLY A 421 -11.08 15.76 -2.46
C GLY A 421 -12.49 16.35 -2.74
N PRO A 422 -12.98 17.25 -1.89
CA PRO A 422 -14.37 17.77 -1.99
C PRO A 422 -14.65 18.46 -3.33
N GLU A 423 -13.71 19.20 -3.89
CA GLU A 423 -13.85 19.83 -5.21
C GLU A 423 -13.99 18.80 -6.32
N THR A 424 -13.28 17.68 -6.20
CA THR A 424 -13.38 16.58 -7.16
C THR A 424 -14.71 15.85 -7.03
N VAL A 425 -15.20 15.62 -5.81
CA VAL A 425 -16.54 15.06 -5.57
C VAL A 425 -17.61 15.95 -6.19
N ALA A 426 -17.51 17.27 -6.02
CA ALA A 426 -18.41 18.23 -6.65
C ALA A 426 -18.32 18.18 -8.19
N SER A 427 -17.11 18.01 -8.76
CA SER A 427 -16.93 17.85 -10.21
C SER A 427 -17.55 16.54 -10.72
N ILE A 428 -17.40 15.43 -9.99
CA ILE A 428 -18.04 14.15 -10.31
C ILE A 428 -19.57 14.33 -10.39
N ALA A 429 -20.17 14.98 -9.39
CA ALA A 429 -21.61 15.29 -9.37
C ALA A 429 -22.03 16.18 -10.54
N LYS A 430 -21.29 17.27 -10.79
CA LYS A 430 -21.53 18.21 -11.90
C LYS A 430 -21.57 17.51 -13.25
N HIS A 431 -20.67 16.58 -13.50
CA HIS A 431 -20.55 15.85 -14.77
C HIS A 431 -21.35 14.54 -14.79
N ARG A 432 -22.10 14.23 -13.72
CA ARG A 432 -22.86 12.96 -13.58
C ARG A 432 -22.00 11.73 -13.83
N SER A 433 -20.76 11.79 -13.39
CA SER A 433 -19.73 10.74 -13.47
C SER A 433 -19.75 9.83 -12.23
N ALA A 434 -18.85 8.87 -12.15
CA ALA A 434 -18.62 8.09 -10.94
C ALA A 434 -17.13 7.86 -10.70
N TYR A 435 -16.79 7.67 -9.43
CA TYR A 435 -15.49 7.20 -9.04
C TYR A 435 -15.61 5.84 -8.35
N LEU A 436 -14.81 4.89 -8.84
CA LEU A 436 -14.77 3.51 -8.37
C LEU A 436 -13.43 3.25 -7.70
N ILE A 437 -13.38 2.35 -6.73
CA ILE A 437 -12.12 1.88 -6.18
C ILE A 437 -11.90 0.40 -6.50
N ALA A 438 -10.67 0.06 -6.87
CA ALA A 438 -10.13 -1.29 -6.78
C ALA A 438 -9.34 -1.42 -5.48
N VAL A 439 -9.20 -2.64 -4.96
CA VAL A 439 -8.60 -2.88 -3.64
C VAL A 439 -7.09 -2.72 -3.70
N GLY A 440 -6.55 -1.81 -2.87
CA GLY A 440 -5.10 -1.70 -2.64
C GLY A 440 -4.58 -2.91 -1.84
N GLY A 441 -3.48 -3.50 -2.29
CA GLY A 441 -2.97 -4.76 -1.73
C GLY A 441 -3.52 -6.02 -2.41
N ALA A 442 -4.26 -5.88 -3.54
CA ALA A 442 -4.78 -6.98 -4.33
C ALA A 442 -4.32 -6.91 -5.80
N ALA A 443 -3.06 -6.54 -6.04
CA ALA A 443 -2.55 -6.19 -7.36
C ALA A 443 -2.49 -7.37 -8.33
N PHE A 444 -2.11 -8.56 -7.86
CA PHE A 444 -2.01 -9.76 -8.68
C PHE A 444 -3.40 -10.34 -8.98
N LEU A 445 -4.34 -10.28 -8.03
CA LEU A 445 -5.73 -10.64 -8.26
C LEU A 445 -6.36 -9.77 -9.34
N VAL A 446 -6.13 -8.44 -9.30
CA VAL A 446 -6.64 -7.52 -10.33
C VAL A 446 -6.01 -7.79 -11.69
N SER A 447 -4.68 -8.08 -11.76
CA SER A 447 -4.03 -8.37 -13.05
C SER A 447 -4.61 -9.61 -13.73
N ASN A 448 -5.08 -10.58 -12.96
CA ASN A 448 -5.74 -11.77 -13.52
C ASN A 448 -7.11 -11.49 -14.18
N ALA A 449 -7.70 -10.34 -13.90
CA ALA A 449 -8.88 -9.89 -14.63
C ALA A 449 -8.54 -9.23 -15.97
N ILE A 450 -7.26 -8.89 -16.24
CA ILE A 450 -6.81 -8.24 -17.48
C ILE A 450 -6.46 -9.32 -18.49
N ARG A 451 -7.21 -9.36 -19.60
CA ARG A 451 -7.11 -10.36 -20.67
C ARG A 451 -6.35 -9.86 -21.88
N GLY A 452 -6.22 -8.56 -22.04
CA GLY A 452 -5.50 -7.91 -23.12
C GLY A 452 -4.91 -6.57 -22.67
N SER A 453 -3.77 -6.20 -23.25
CA SER A 453 -3.11 -4.92 -22.97
C SER A 453 -2.40 -4.43 -24.23
N ARG A 454 -2.63 -3.16 -24.59
CA ARG A 454 -1.87 -2.48 -25.64
C ARG A 454 -1.61 -1.02 -25.27
N VAL A 455 -0.47 -0.49 -25.64
CA VAL A 455 -0.18 0.94 -25.51
C VAL A 455 -0.96 1.69 -26.58
N VAL A 456 -1.65 2.77 -26.18
CA VAL A 456 -2.41 3.64 -27.09
C VAL A 456 -1.85 5.05 -27.20
N ALA A 457 -1.13 5.54 -26.19
CA ALA A 457 -0.46 6.84 -26.25
C ALA A 457 0.72 6.95 -25.30
N PHE A 458 1.65 7.83 -25.62
CA PHE A 458 2.84 8.21 -24.82
C PHE A 458 3.72 7.01 -24.41
N PRO A 459 4.14 6.13 -25.34
CA PRO A 459 4.92 4.91 -25.03
C PRO A 459 6.23 5.23 -24.26
N GLU A 460 6.82 6.41 -24.46
CA GLU A 460 8.02 6.84 -23.78
C GLU A 460 7.84 7.10 -22.28
N LEU A 461 6.62 7.17 -21.78
CA LEU A 461 6.31 7.24 -20.35
C LEU A 461 6.42 5.87 -19.64
N GLY A 462 6.66 4.80 -20.39
CA GLY A 462 6.78 3.45 -19.81
C GLY A 462 5.51 3.04 -19.05
N MET A 463 5.63 2.72 -17.75
CA MET A 463 4.48 2.33 -16.91
C MET A 463 3.41 3.43 -16.75
N GLU A 464 3.71 4.68 -17.09
CA GLU A 464 2.77 5.81 -17.09
C GLU A 464 2.21 6.13 -18.48
N ALA A 465 2.56 5.34 -19.50
CA ALA A 465 1.91 5.40 -20.79
C ALA A 465 0.40 5.15 -20.66
N VAL A 466 -0.37 5.59 -21.62
CA VAL A 466 -1.79 5.23 -21.69
C VAL A 466 -1.90 3.87 -22.37
N TYR A 467 -2.38 2.90 -21.59
CA TYR A 467 -2.72 1.57 -22.11
C TYR A 467 -4.22 1.46 -22.30
N GLU A 468 -4.65 0.59 -23.20
CA GLU A 468 -6.00 0.04 -23.23
C GLU A 468 -5.92 -1.38 -22.70
N PHE A 469 -6.65 -1.67 -21.63
CA PHE A 469 -6.83 -3.01 -21.08
C PHE A 469 -8.18 -3.57 -21.50
N ASP A 470 -8.20 -4.84 -21.86
CA ASP A 470 -9.41 -5.64 -21.97
C ASP A 470 -9.56 -6.44 -20.68
N VAL A 471 -10.62 -6.17 -19.91
CA VAL A 471 -10.84 -6.78 -18.60
C VAL A 471 -12.07 -7.70 -18.62
N LYS A 472 -12.01 -8.70 -17.72
CA LYS A 472 -13.12 -9.64 -17.50
C LYS A 472 -13.39 -9.77 -16.01
N ASP A 473 -14.61 -9.39 -15.61
CA ASP A 473 -15.08 -9.46 -14.22
C ASP A 473 -14.11 -8.78 -13.22
N MET A 474 -13.51 -7.64 -13.60
CA MET A 474 -12.61 -6.88 -12.72
C MET A 474 -13.39 -6.31 -11.54
N PRO A 475 -13.03 -6.66 -10.28
CA PRO A 475 -13.77 -6.21 -9.12
C PRO A 475 -13.48 -4.76 -8.78
N VAL A 476 -14.55 -3.99 -8.55
CA VAL A 476 -14.47 -2.61 -8.05
C VAL A 476 -15.66 -2.30 -7.15
N THR A 477 -15.54 -1.26 -6.32
CA THR A 477 -16.62 -0.74 -5.47
C THR A 477 -16.89 0.72 -5.84
N VAL A 478 -18.15 1.12 -5.92
CA VAL A 478 -18.54 2.51 -6.14
C VAL A 478 -18.14 3.34 -4.93
N ALA A 479 -17.22 4.26 -5.12
CA ALA A 479 -16.72 5.12 -4.05
C ALA A 479 -17.45 6.48 -4.03
N VAL A 480 -17.66 7.09 -5.19
CA VAL A 480 -18.46 8.31 -5.33
C VAL A 480 -19.47 8.10 -6.44
N SER A 481 -20.75 8.29 -6.12
CA SER A 481 -21.85 8.19 -7.08
C SER A 481 -21.97 9.42 -7.99
N ALA A 482 -22.81 9.31 -9.01
CA ALA A 482 -23.11 10.42 -9.91
C ALA A 482 -23.84 11.61 -9.25
N ASP A 483 -24.32 11.45 -8.04
CA ASP A 483 -24.92 12.50 -7.23
C ASP A 483 -23.91 13.16 -6.26
N GLY A 484 -22.67 12.64 -6.20
CA GLY A 484 -21.62 13.13 -5.30
C GLY A 484 -21.63 12.47 -3.92
N ASP A 485 -22.46 11.45 -3.69
CA ASP A 485 -22.43 10.71 -2.43
C ASP A 485 -21.19 9.84 -2.34
N SER A 486 -20.46 9.93 -1.21
CA SER A 486 -19.20 9.19 -0.99
C SER A 486 -19.33 8.11 0.06
N VAL A 487 -18.85 6.89 -0.27
CA VAL A 487 -18.73 5.81 0.71
C VAL A 487 -17.66 6.09 1.76
N HIS A 488 -16.63 6.88 1.41
CA HIS A 488 -15.58 7.27 2.36
C HIS A 488 -16.08 8.26 3.43
N GLU A 489 -17.24 8.88 3.23
CA GLU A 489 -17.93 9.68 4.25
C GLU A 489 -19.02 8.90 4.97
N SER A 490 -19.89 8.23 4.21
CA SER A 490 -21.05 7.53 4.77
C SER A 490 -20.67 6.23 5.48
N GLY A 491 -19.63 5.53 4.99
CA GLY A 491 -19.12 4.29 5.56
C GLY A 491 -18.60 4.47 6.98
N PRO A 492 -17.58 5.30 7.23
CA PRO A 492 -17.08 5.57 8.58
C PRO A 492 -18.18 6.04 9.54
N LYS A 493 -19.04 6.97 9.12
CA LYS A 493 -20.19 7.43 9.95
C LYS A 493 -21.12 6.28 10.37
N LYS A 494 -21.36 5.32 9.48
CA LYS A 494 -22.20 4.15 9.74
C LYS A 494 -21.56 3.18 10.75
N TRP A 495 -20.22 3.08 10.73
CA TRP A 495 -19.49 2.08 11.51
C TRP A 495 -18.79 2.64 12.75
N ALA A 496 -18.73 3.97 12.92
CA ALA A 496 -18.18 4.61 14.11
C ALA A 496 -18.82 4.05 15.40
N GLY A 497 -17.98 3.75 16.38
CA GLY A 497 -18.36 3.24 17.69
C GLY A 497 -18.82 1.77 17.72
N LYS A 498 -18.82 1.04 16.59
CA LYS A 498 -19.26 -0.36 16.52
C LYS A 498 -18.15 -1.38 16.79
N PHE A 499 -16.92 -0.96 16.90
CA PHE A 499 -15.80 -1.84 17.23
C PHE A 499 -15.91 -2.32 18.68
N ALA A 500 -16.25 -3.59 18.89
CA ALA A 500 -16.38 -4.22 20.22
C ALA A 500 -15.10 -4.98 20.66
N GLY A 501 -14.02 -4.87 19.90
CA GLY A 501 -12.82 -5.68 20.04
C GLY A 501 -12.82 -6.88 19.08
N ILE A 502 -11.63 -7.37 18.76
CA ILE A 502 -11.49 -8.63 18.02
C ILE A 502 -11.53 -9.77 19.05
N PRO A 503 -12.47 -10.73 18.96
CA PRO A 503 -12.47 -11.87 19.85
C PRO A 503 -11.14 -12.62 19.72
N LEU A 504 -10.44 -12.76 20.82
CA LEU A 504 -9.21 -13.53 20.87
C LEU A 504 -9.58 -14.98 21.12
N ARG A 505 -9.59 -15.81 20.10
CA ARG A 505 -9.28 -17.22 20.28
C ARG A 505 -7.76 -17.33 20.16
N VAL A 506 -7.12 -17.57 21.30
CA VAL A 506 -5.75 -18.07 21.35
C VAL A 506 -5.89 -19.57 21.06
N GLU A 507 -5.55 -20.01 19.86
CA GLU A 507 -5.20 -21.40 19.56
C GLU A 507 -3.68 -21.48 19.33
#